data_bf6c88bcb7b7481c0284f3f6826d8edd
#
_entry.id   bf6c88bcb7b7481c0284f3f6826d8edd
#
_cell.length_a   1.000
_cell.length_b   1.000
_cell.length_c   1.000
_cell.angle_alpha   90.00
_cell.angle_beta   90.00
_cell.angle_gamma   90.00
#
_symmetry.space_group_name_H-M   'P 1'
#
loop_
_entity.id
_entity.type
_entity.pdbx_description
1 polymer ?
#
loop_
_entity_poly.entity_id
_entity_poly.type
_entity_poly.pdbx_seq_one_letter_code
_entity_poly.pdbx_strand_id
1 'polypeptide(L)'
;MSFFTNSATQPRDDNSDPFLDALVSMTSNDSGLYVGIGALRNSDVFTAVRVIAGDLATNPIEYSDKRISVLLNKAPNDHMTAWGFKFALATNMLLNGNSFARVTKNPSGQVTGFELVPNSQMVVKQDDTTCLLYTSDAADEL
;
A
#
# COMPACT_ATOMS: atom_id res chain seq x y z
N MET A 1 -27.78 5.04 43.16
CA MET A 1 -26.45 5.52 42.73
C MET A 1 -26.34 5.20 41.24
N SER A 2 -26.42 6.25 40.41
CA SER A 2 -26.43 6.12 38.96
C SER A 2 -25.01 6.39 38.45
N PHE A 3 -24.40 5.40 37.79
CA PHE A 3 -23.10 5.60 37.13
C PHE A 3 -23.36 6.13 35.72
N PHE A 4 -23.09 7.40 35.50
CA PHE A 4 -23.01 7.98 34.16
C PHE A 4 -21.71 7.53 33.52
N THR A 5 -21.76 6.62 32.58
CA THR A 5 -20.67 6.36 31.64
C THR A 5 -20.71 7.46 30.59
N ASN A 6 -19.82 8.43 30.74
CA ASN A 6 -19.59 9.45 29.72
C ASN A 6 -18.79 8.82 28.56
N SER A 7 -19.51 8.32 27.55
CA SER A 7 -18.90 7.98 26.27
C SER A 7 -18.67 9.27 25.52
N ALA A 8 -17.50 9.85 25.71
CA ALA A 8 -17.05 10.95 24.88
C ALA A 8 -16.79 10.39 23.48
N THR A 9 -17.78 10.54 22.62
CA THR A 9 -17.57 10.45 21.16
C THR A 9 -16.60 11.58 20.81
N GLN A 10 -15.34 11.24 20.59
CA GLN A 10 -14.41 12.20 19.97
C GLN A 10 -15.00 12.62 18.62
N PRO A 11 -15.06 13.92 18.34
CA PRO A 11 -15.45 14.38 17.01
C PRO A 11 -14.43 13.80 16.04
N ARG A 12 -14.94 13.08 15.05
CA ARG A 12 -14.17 12.62 13.90
C ARG A 12 -13.68 13.89 13.22
N ASP A 13 -12.38 14.10 13.24
CA ASP A 13 -11.76 15.19 12.50
C ASP A 13 -12.01 14.90 11.02
N ASP A 14 -12.93 15.64 10.39
CA ASP A 14 -13.31 15.49 8.97
C ASP A 14 -12.16 15.84 8.01
N ASN A 15 -10.96 16.07 8.54
CA ASN A 15 -9.72 16.32 7.80
C ASN A 15 -8.81 15.07 7.71
N SER A 16 -9.29 13.88 8.06
CA SER A 16 -8.51 12.67 7.79
C SER A 16 -8.42 12.47 6.28
N ASP A 17 -7.21 12.51 5.77
CA ASP A 17 -6.92 12.16 4.38
C ASP A 17 -7.43 10.71 4.17
N PRO A 18 -8.47 10.47 3.32
CA PRO A 18 -9.06 9.15 3.12
C PRO A 18 -8.03 8.10 2.71
N PHE A 19 -6.91 8.57 2.19
CA PHE A 19 -5.80 7.74 1.78
C PHE A 19 -4.96 7.28 2.98
N LEU A 20 -4.70 8.17 3.95
CA LEU A 20 -4.03 7.81 5.20
C LEU A 20 -4.88 6.83 6.01
N ASP A 21 -6.20 7.02 6.06
CA ASP A 21 -7.12 6.07 6.70
C ASP A 21 -7.10 4.71 6.01
N ALA A 22 -7.05 4.67 4.68
CA ALA A 22 -6.91 3.44 3.92
C ALA A 22 -5.55 2.76 4.18
N LEU A 23 -4.46 3.53 4.18
CA LEU A 23 -3.12 3.02 4.46
C LEU A 23 -3.02 2.46 5.89
N VAL A 24 -3.58 3.18 6.87
CA VAL A 24 -3.63 2.76 8.27
C VAL A 24 -4.52 1.52 8.44
N SER A 25 -5.66 1.45 7.77
CA SER A 25 -6.55 0.29 7.85
C SER A 25 -5.95 -0.97 7.21
N MET A 26 -5.18 -0.84 6.14
CA MET A 26 -4.48 -1.95 5.49
C MET A 26 -3.32 -2.49 6.34
N THR A 27 -2.82 -1.70 7.28
CA THR A 27 -1.64 -2.05 8.09
C THR A 27 -1.98 -2.37 9.55
N SER A 28 -3.22 -2.15 9.97
CA SER A 28 -3.63 -2.27 11.39
C SER A 28 -3.70 -3.71 11.94
N ASN A 29 -3.54 -4.73 11.09
CA ASN A 29 -3.70 -6.14 11.50
C ASN A 29 -2.39 -6.90 11.72
N ASP A 30 -1.21 -6.26 11.61
CA ASP A 30 0.04 -7.00 11.77
C ASP A 30 1.05 -6.31 12.69
N SER A 31 1.46 -7.04 13.71
CA SER A 31 2.44 -6.61 14.73
C SER A 31 3.85 -6.34 14.19
N GLY A 32 4.18 -6.81 12.99
CA GLY A 32 5.48 -6.58 12.33
C GLY A 32 5.62 -5.22 11.64
N LEU A 33 4.51 -4.60 11.28
CA LEU A 33 4.47 -3.30 10.57
C LEU A 33 4.49 -2.08 11.50
N TYR A 34 4.50 -2.31 12.81
CA TYR A 34 4.42 -1.25 13.80
C TYR A 34 5.55 -0.21 13.73
N VAL A 35 6.71 -0.59 13.23
CA VAL A 35 7.86 0.32 13.12
C VAL A 35 7.65 1.33 12.00
N GLY A 36 7.16 0.90 10.84
CA GLY A 36 6.97 1.77 9.69
C GLY A 36 5.89 2.84 9.91
N ILE A 37 4.74 2.45 10.46
CA ILE A 37 3.63 3.40 10.76
C ILE A 37 3.93 4.23 11.99
N GLY A 38 4.61 3.67 12.99
CA GLY A 38 5.09 4.42 14.15
C GLY A 38 5.94 5.62 13.75
N ALA A 39 6.72 5.51 12.68
CA ALA A 39 7.52 6.59 12.14
C ALA A 39 6.66 7.77 11.62
N LEU A 40 5.47 7.52 11.12
CA LEU A 40 4.54 8.58 10.64
C LEU A 40 3.97 9.44 11.77
N ARG A 41 4.12 9.04 13.04
CA ARG A 41 3.78 9.90 14.19
C ARG A 41 4.78 11.04 14.37
N ASN A 42 5.98 10.91 13.79
CA ASN A 42 6.92 12.02 13.73
C ASN A 42 6.56 12.92 12.54
N SER A 43 6.24 14.19 12.82
CA SER A 43 5.83 15.16 11.80
C SER A 43 6.85 15.37 10.70
N ASP A 44 8.14 15.29 11.01
CA ASP A 44 9.21 15.50 10.04
C ASP A 44 9.32 14.30 9.08
N VAL A 45 9.24 13.09 9.64
CA VAL A 45 9.22 11.85 8.84
C VAL A 45 7.97 11.79 7.96
N PHE A 46 6.81 12.12 8.54
CA PHE A 46 5.55 12.18 7.79
C PHE A 46 5.64 13.16 6.61
N THR A 47 6.16 14.36 6.87
CA THR A 47 6.31 15.38 5.84
C THR A 47 7.29 14.93 4.75
N ALA A 48 8.44 14.38 5.13
CA ALA A 48 9.43 13.88 4.17
C ALA A 48 8.87 12.76 3.28
N VAL A 49 8.21 11.77 3.89
CA VAL A 49 7.58 10.66 3.15
C VAL A 49 6.51 11.19 2.20
N ARG A 50 5.65 12.10 2.68
CA ARG A 50 4.57 12.69 1.86
C ARG A 50 5.12 13.44 0.65
N VAL A 51 6.17 14.23 0.82
CA VAL A 51 6.79 14.99 -0.28
C VAL A 51 7.41 14.03 -1.30
N ILE A 52 8.25 13.11 -0.85
CA ILE A 52 8.95 12.18 -1.75
C ILE A 52 7.95 11.27 -2.49
N ALA A 53 7.01 10.68 -1.76
CA ALA A 53 5.99 9.82 -2.37
C ALA A 53 5.06 10.58 -3.31
N GLY A 54 4.73 11.84 -2.98
CA GLY A 54 3.93 12.73 -3.82
C GLY A 54 4.61 13.06 -5.14
N ASP A 55 5.88 13.40 -5.08
CA ASP A 55 6.69 13.68 -6.27
C ASP A 55 6.81 12.43 -7.16
N LEU A 56 7.09 11.27 -6.58
CA LEU A 56 7.13 9.99 -7.31
C LEU A 56 5.78 9.66 -7.96
N ALA A 57 4.68 9.87 -7.24
CA ALA A 57 3.33 9.58 -7.73
C ALA A 57 2.90 10.48 -8.89
N THR A 58 3.43 11.69 -8.96
CA THR A 58 3.13 12.67 -10.02
C THR A 58 3.81 12.31 -11.34
N ASN A 59 4.96 11.65 -11.28
CA ASN A 59 5.69 11.28 -12.49
C ASN A 59 5.01 10.11 -13.22
N PRO A 60 4.94 10.16 -14.57
CA PRO A 60 4.44 9.04 -15.34
C PRO A 60 5.41 7.85 -15.31
N ILE A 61 4.84 6.64 -15.34
CA ILE A 61 5.62 5.42 -15.53
C ILE A 61 5.63 5.10 -17.03
N GLU A 62 6.80 5.06 -17.62
CA GLU A 62 6.97 4.66 -19.00
C GLU A 62 7.26 3.17 -19.11
N TYR A 63 6.54 2.49 -19.99
CA TYR A 63 6.74 1.09 -20.30
C TYR A 63 6.56 0.84 -21.80
N SER A 64 7.28 -0.13 -22.35
CA SER A 64 7.26 -0.44 -23.79
C SER A 64 5.87 -0.80 -24.33
N ASP A 65 5.06 -1.51 -23.53
CA ASP A 65 3.66 -1.76 -23.86
C ASP A 65 2.79 -0.56 -23.42
N LYS A 66 2.23 0.14 -24.41
CA LYS A 66 1.36 1.30 -24.17
C LYS A 66 0.13 0.98 -23.32
N ARG A 67 -0.41 -0.22 -23.40
CA ARG A 67 -1.56 -0.62 -22.58
C ARG A 67 -1.20 -0.66 -21.11
N ILE A 68 -0.08 -1.29 -20.77
CA ILE A 68 0.43 -1.35 -19.39
C ILE A 68 0.76 0.05 -18.89
N SER A 69 1.40 0.87 -19.73
CA SER A 69 1.67 2.28 -19.40
C SER A 69 0.38 3.05 -19.11
N VAL A 70 -0.68 2.85 -19.91
CA VAL A 70 -1.98 3.48 -19.67
C VAL A 70 -2.62 3.00 -18.36
N LEU A 71 -2.59 1.69 -18.06
CA LEU A 71 -3.10 1.15 -16.81
C LEU A 71 -2.38 1.79 -15.60
N LEU A 72 -1.06 1.81 -15.61
CA LEU A 72 -0.25 2.37 -14.52
C LEU A 72 -0.46 3.87 -14.30
N ASN A 73 -0.78 4.62 -15.36
CA ASN A 73 -0.89 6.08 -15.28
C ASN A 73 -2.33 6.63 -15.25
N LYS A 74 -3.34 5.79 -15.50
CA LYS A 74 -4.75 6.23 -15.48
C LYS A 74 -5.58 5.49 -14.44
N ALA A 75 -5.66 4.16 -14.53
CA ALA A 75 -6.49 3.33 -13.67
C ALA A 75 -5.82 1.97 -13.47
N PRO A 76 -4.95 1.84 -12.46
CA PRO A 76 -4.27 0.58 -12.17
C PRO A 76 -5.25 -0.50 -11.69
N ASN A 77 -6.35 -0.12 -11.04
CA ASN A 77 -7.46 -0.98 -10.62
C ASN A 77 -8.74 -0.17 -10.43
N ASP A 78 -9.83 -0.84 -10.10
CA ASP A 78 -11.16 -0.23 -9.93
C ASP A 78 -11.32 0.57 -8.63
N HIS A 79 -10.37 0.45 -7.69
CA HIS A 79 -10.48 1.00 -6.35
C HIS A 79 -9.58 2.21 -6.09
N MET A 80 -8.53 2.38 -6.90
CA MET A 80 -7.52 3.41 -6.68
C MET A 80 -7.22 4.19 -7.95
N THR A 81 -7.00 5.49 -7.78
CA THR A 81 -6.44 6.31 -8.86
C THR A 81 -4.97 5.93 -9.11
N ALA A 82 -4.46 6.22 -10.30
CA ALA A 82 -3.05 5.97 -10.62
C ALA A 82 -2.10 6.71 -9.67
N TRP A 83 -2.46 7.94 -9.30
CA TRP A 83 -1.68 8.72 -8.34
C TRP A 83 -1.69 8.04 -6.96
N GLY A 84 -2.87 7.67 -6.46
CA GLY A 84 -3.01 7.00 -5.16
C GLY A 84 -2.25 5.67 -5.10
N PHE A 85 -2.32 4.87 -6.15
CA PHE A 85 -1.60 3.61 -6.26
C PHE A 85 -0.06 3.81 -6.21
N LYS A 86 0.46 4.74 -7.01
CA LYS A 86 1.90 5.07 -7.01
C LYS A 86 2.37 5.65 -5.69
N PHE A 87 1.56 6.53 -5.09
CA PHE A 87 1.83 7.11 -3.79
C PHE A 87 1.89 6.04 -2.69
N ALA A 88 0.95 5.08 -2.69
CA ALA A 88 0.93 3.99 -1.73
C ALA A 88 2.15 3.06 -1.87
N LEU A 89 2.52 2.71 -3.11
CA LEU A 89 3.72 1.93 -3.37
C LEU A 89 4.98 2.65 -2.85
N ALA A 90 5.13 3.93 -3.17
CA ALA A 90 6.27 4.73 -2.74
C ALA A 90 6.33 4.87 -1.21
N THR A 91 5.19 5.14 -0.57
CA THR A 91 5.09 5.25 0.89
C THR A 91 5.48 3.94 1.57
N ASN A 92 4.94 2.80 1.11
CA ASN A 92 5.31 1.49 1.64
C ASN A 92 6.80 1.19 1.48
N MET A 93 7.36 1.50 0.32
CA MET A 93 8.79 1.31 0.09
C MET A 93 9.66 2.18 1.02
N LEU A 94 9.28 3.43 1.23
CA LEU A 94 10.03 4.34 2.11
C LEU A 94 9.97 3.93 3.58
N LEU A 95 8.82 3.40 4.03
CA LEU A 95 8.61 3.03 5.43
C LEU A 95 9.12 1.62 5.77
N ASN A 96 8.98 0.68 4.84
CA ASN A 96 9.21 -0.74 5.09
C ASN A 96 10.38 -1.33 4.28
N GLY A 97 10.99 -0.52 3.41
CA GLY A 97 12.05 -0.98 2.50
C GLY A 97 11.56 -1.81 1.31
N ASN A 98 10.31 -2.26 1.34
CA ASN A 98 9.69 -3.07 0.28
C ASN A 98 8.26 -2.62 0.02
N SER A 99 7.80 -2.80 -1.21
CA SER A 99 6.41 -2.61 -1.60
C SER A 99 6.04 -3.61 -2.68
N PHE A 100 4.85 -4.19 -2.59
CA PHE A 100 4.41 -5.25 -3.47
C PHE A 100 3.12 -4.88 -4.19
N ALA A 101 3.07 -5.24 -5.46
CA ALA A 101 1.86 -5.14 -6.26
C ALA A 101 1.62 -6.45 -7.01
N ARG A 102 0.40 -6.95 -6.95
CA ARG A 102 -0.05 -8.11 -7.71
C ARG A 102 -0.51 -7.67 -9.08
N VAL A 103 -0.07 -8.37 -10.11
CA VAL A 103 -0.53 -8.18 -11.49
C VAL A 103 -1.75 -9.05 -11.72
N THR A 104 -2.89 -8.44 -12.04
CA THR A 104 -4.10 -9.16 -12.42
C THR A 104 -4.13 -9.40 -13.93
N LYS A 105 -4.56 -10.58 -14.35
CA LYS A 105 -4.64 -10.98 -15.75
C LYS A 105 -6.00 -11.58 -16.07
N ASN A 106 -6.45 -11.37 -17.28
CA ASN A 106 -7.62 -12.07 -17.81
C ASN A 106 -7.30 -13.53 -18.20
N PRO A 107 -8.31 -14.36 -18.52
CA PRO A 107 -8.08 -15.75 -18.97
C PRO A 107 -7.19 -15.88 -20.20
N SER A 108 -7.09 -14.84 -21.02
CA SER A 108 -6.21 -14.77 -22.20
C SER A 108 -4.78 -14.36 -21.85
N GLY A 109 -4.43 -14.22 -20.56
CA GLY A 109 -3.10 -13.85 -20.09
C GLY A 109 -2.75 -12.37 -20.21
N GLN A 110 -3.69 -11.52 -20.63
CA GLN A 110 -3.46 -10.09 -20.76
C GLN A 110 -3.58 -9.41 -19.39
N VAL A 111 -2.65 -8.49 -19.08
CA VAL A 111 -2.71 -7.68 -17.87
C VAL A 111 -3.94 -6.79 -17.89
N THR A 112 -4.75 -6.88 -16.83
CA THR A 112 -5.97 -6.10 -16.65
C THR A 112 -5.84 -5.06 -15.53
N GLY A 113 -4.89 -5.23 -14.62
CA GLY A 113 -4.69 -4.27 -13.54
C GLY A 113 -3.53 -4.61 -12.63
N PHE A 114 -3.38 -3.75 -11.63
CA PHE A 114 -2.36 -3.85 -10.57
C PHE A 114 -3.02 -3.59 -9.22
N GLU A 115 -2.86 -4.50 -8.28
CA GLU A 115 -3.40 -4.37 -6.93
C GLU A 115 -2.28 -4.25 -5.92
N LEU A 116 -2.41 -3.32 -4.98
CA LEU A 116 -1.47 -3.20 -3.88
C LEU A 116 -1.62 -4.41 -2.95
N VAL A 117 -0.50 -5.05 -2.61
CA VAL A 117 -0.48 -6.16 -1.65
C VAL A 117 0.17 -5.67 -0.36
N PRO A 118 -0.50 -5.82 0.80
CA PRO A 118 0.09 -5.53 2.09
C PRO A 118 1.36 -6.36 2.32
N ASN A 119 2.41 -5.73 2.87
CA ASN A 119 3.67 -6.42 3.14
C ASN A 119 3.50 -7.62 4.08
N SER A 120 2.52 -7.55 4.98
CA SER A 120 2.15 -8.65 5.89
C SER A 120 1.69 -9.93 5.20
N GLN A 121 1.15 -9.80 3.99
CA GLN A 121 0.68 -10.93 3.20
C GLN A 121 1.74 -11.50 2.28
N MET A 122 2.97 -10.98 2.35
CA MET A 122 4.06 -11.39 1.47
C MET A 122 5.19 -12.04 2.26
N VAL A 123 5.58 -13.22 1.83
CA VAL A 123 6.79 -13.90 2.31
C VAL A 123 7.81 -13.91 1.18
N VAL A 124 8.98 -13.30 1.44
CA VAL A 124 10.11 -13.32 0.51
C VAL A 124 11.01 -14.48 0.93
N LYS A 125 11.04 -15.54 0.14
CA LYS A 125 12.04 -16.61 0.29
C LYS A 125 13.15 -16.37 -0.71
N GLN A 126 14.36 -16.18 -0.22
CA GLN A 126 15.56 -16.08 -1.03
C GLN A 126 16.33 -17.39 -0.90
N ASP A 127 16.50 -18.09 -1.99
CA ASP A 127 17.42 -19.22 -2.12
C ASP A 127 18.67 -18.74 -2.87
N ASP A 128 19.80 -19.42 -2.72
CA ASP A 128 21.10 -19.01 -3.30
C ASP A 128 21.07 -18.78 -4.81
N THR A 129 20.03 -19.27 -5.48
CA THR A 129 19.91 -19.20 -6.96
C THR A 129 18.66 -18.43 -7.42
N THR A 130 17.60 -18.29 -6.60
CA THR A 130 16.33 -17.68 -7.01
C THR A 130 15.68 -16.92 -5.87
N CYS A 131 15.10 -15.75 -6.19
CA CYS A 131 14.24 -15.01 -5.27
C CYS A 131 12.79 -15.38 -5.60
N LEU A 132 12.10 -16.06 -4.70
CA LEU A 132 10.70 -16.44 -4.84
C LEU A 132 9.85 -15.62 -3.88
N LEU A 133 8.79 -15.02 -4.42
CA LEU A 133 7.79 -14.27 -3.68
C LEU A 133 6.55 -15.14 -3.51
N TYR A 134 6.11 -15.35 -2.28
CA TYR A 134 4.88 -16.08 -1.97
C TYR A 134 3.90 -15.17 -1.24
N THR A 135 2.61 -15.32 -1.53
CA THR A 135 1.54 -14.82 -0.66
C THR A 135 1.35 -15.79 0.51
N SER A 136 0.93 -15.31 1.67
CA SER A 136 0.73 -16.14 2.87
C SER A 136 -0.24 -17.32 2.64
N ASP A 137 -1.24 -17.13 1.77
CA ASP A 137 -2.18 -18.20 1.41
C ASP A 137 -1.54 -19.37 0.64
N ALA A 138 -0.41 -19.12 -0.03
CA ALA A 138 0.32 -20.17 -0.75
C ALA A 138 1.39 -20.87 0.13
N ALA A 139 1.71 -20.31 1.30
CA ALA A 139 2.70 -20.88 2.21
C ALA A 139 2.16 -22.01 3.08
N ASP A 140 0.84 -22.09 3.25
CA ASP A 140 0.17 -23.13 4.05
C ASP A 140 -0.06 -24.43 3.27
N GLU A 141 0.14 -24.46 1.95
CA GLU A 141 -0.03 -25.65 1.10
C GLU A 141 1.30 -26.38 0.76
N LEU A 142 2.40 -25.97 1.35
CA LEU A 142 3.73 -26.59 1.20
C LEU A 142 4.23 -27.14 2.54
#